data_4b482c0827c616768d1807b9c4a5499a
#
_entry.id   4b482c0827c616768d1807b9c4a5499a
#
_cell.length_a   1.000
_cell.length_b   1.000
_cell.length_c   1.000
_cell.angle_alpha   90.00
_cell.angle_beta   90.00
_cell.angle_gamma   90.00
#
_symmetry.space_group_name_H-M   'P 1'
#
loop_
_entity.id
_entity.type
_entity.pdbx_description
1 polymer ?
#
loop_
_entity_poly.entity_id
_entity_poly.type
_entity_poly.pdbx_seq_one_letter_code
_entity_poly.pdbx_strand_id
1 'polypeptide(L)'
;MLDDVFPVPTRALIRQGGRACFYRLVNTSPLLIQVQSGTKIVMADDKALRLEAGAYGLLPDYRPLTMENIPKTPQKYQTLALPVPRQLFEEAYIRMGSIAVPSRPVPAGASDLPEEAAALFDYCCQPGNLTRLPGAIAKARLIELITWFALGGAVLGQCQSPRLEDRLRQMIENNPAFDWTLGHAARSFNMSEATLRRKLAAESTGFSEILSDTRMNRALGLIQTTTLPMAQVALEVGYDSPSQFAARFKERFGVNPRHVRSGSERFERIGAEVEHRGADALAP
;
A
#
# COMPACT_ATOMS: atom_id res chain seq x y z
N MET A 1 -18.13 -6.12 29.70
CA MET A 1 -17.80 -5.08 28.71
C MET A 1 -16.44 -5.49 28.15
N LEU A 2 -16.44 -6.18 27.01
CA LEU A 2 -15.23 -6.48 26.26
C LEU A 2 -14.78 -5.15 25.67
N ASP A 3 -13.65 -4.62 26.13
CA ASP A 3 -12.97 -3.52 25.48
C ASP A 3 -12.74 -3.95 24.03
N ASP A 4 -13.48 -3.36 23.10
CA ASP A 4 -13.24 -3.44 21.66
C ASP A 4 -11.88 -2.76 21.45
N VAL A 5 -10.81 -3.56 21.49
CA VAL A 5 -9.44 -3.09 21.26
C VAL A 5 -9.38 -2.68 19.80
N PHE A 6 -9.68 -1.41 19.55
CA PHE A 6 -9.53 -0.81 18.22
C PHE A 6 -8.06 -0.94 17.80
N PRO A 7 -7.76 -1.65 16.70
CA PRO A 7 -6.39 -1.79 16.23
C PRO A 7 -5.88 -0.43 15.75
N VAL A 8 -5.09 0.22 16.59
CA VAL A 8 -4.51 1.53 16.27
C VAL A 8 -3.50 1.36 15.15
N PRO A 9 -3.67 2.07 14.01
CA PRO A 9 -2.77 1.97 12.89
C PRO A 9 -1.37 2.50 13.24
N THR A 10 -0.34 1.80 12.77
CA THR A 10 1.04 2.23 12.90
C THR A 10 1.48 2.86 11.57
N ARG A 11 2.00 4.07 11.64
CA ARG A 11 2.52 4.78 10.48
C ARG A 11 3.70 4.03 9.85
N ALA A 12 3.89 4.21 8.55
CA ALA A 12 5.09 3.84 7.83
C ALA A 12 5.76 5.10 7.26
N LEU A 13 7.07 5.25 7.47
CA LEU A 13 7.89 6.22 6.75
C LEU A 13 8.60 5.49 5.62
N ILE A 14 8.09 5.64 4.42
CA ILE A 14 8.61 5.03 3.20
C ILE A 14 9.79 5.87 2.72
N ARG A 15 10.97 5.26 2.60
CA ARG A 15 12.19 5.87 2.09
C ARG A 15 12.71 5.11 0.89
N GLN A 16 13.17 5.85 -0.11
CA GLN A 16 13.74 5.25 -1.32
C GLN A 16 14.89 6.10 -1.86
N GLY A 17 16.03 5.44 -2.12
CA GLY A 17 17.24 6.12 -2.59
C GLY A 17 17.26 6.31 -4.10
N GLY A 18 16.77 5.34 -4.87
CA GLY A 18 16.78 5.37 -6.35
C GLY A 18 15.37 5.51 -6.93
N ARG A 19 15.26 6.06 -8.15
CA ARG A 19 14.01 6.02 -8.91
C ARG A 19 13.63 4.57 -9.18
N ALA A 20 12.40 4.18 -8.89
CA ALA A 20 11.88 2.86 -9.21
C ALA A 20 10.37 2.89 -9.42
N CYS A 21 9.91 2.05 -10.34
CA CYS A 21 8.51 1.83 -10.63
C CYS A 21 8.13 0.41 -10.19
N PHE A 22 7.08 0.31 -9.41
CA PHE A 22 6.58 -0.94 -8.85
C PHE A 22 5.20 -1.23 -9.42
N TYR A 23 5.10 -2.33 -10.15
CA TYR A 23 3.86 -2.74 -10.81
C TYR A 23 3.02 -3.64 -9.92
N ARG A 24 1.68 -3.49 -10.03
CA ARG A 24 0.69 -4.36 -9.37
C ARG A 24 0.91 -4.49 -7.86
N LEU A 25 1.24 -3.39 -7.18
CA LEU A 25 1.24 -3.35 -5.72
C LEU A 25 -0.20 -3.33 -5.21
N VAL A 26 -0.48 -4.16 -4.22
CA VAL A 26 -1.81 -4.22 -3.57
C VAL A 26 -1.64 -3.87 -2.11
N ASN A 27 -2.32 -2.82 -1.66
CA ASN A 27 -2.44 -2.50 -0.24
C ASN A 27 -3.55 -3.36 0.38
N THR A 28 -3.37 -3.82 1.59
CA THR A 28 -4.40 -4.56 2.35
C THR A 28 -5.29 -3.65 3.20
N SER A 29 -4.89 -2.38 3.31
CA SER A 29 -5.69 -1.29 3.92
C SER A 29 -5.54 -0.03 3.10
N PRO A 30 -6.55 0.85 3.07
CA PRO A 30 -6.39 2.18 2.51
C PRO A 30 -5.28 2.95 3.23
N LEU A 31 -4.52 3.75 2.48
CA LEU A 31 -3.42 4.54 3.01
C LEU A 31 -3.72 6.03 2.83
N LEU A 32 -3.72 6.80 3.90
CA LEU A 32 -3.56 8.25 3.85
C LEU A 32 -2.08 8.54 3.79
N ILE A 33 -1.64 9.34 2.81
CA ILE A 33 -0.22 9.61 2.58
C ILE A 33 0.08 11.10 2.49
N GLN A 34 1.32 11.45 2.86
CA GLN A 34 1.93 12.75 2.57
C GLN A 34 3.30 12.53 1.94
N VAL A 35 3.53 13.07 0.76
CA VAL A 35 4.86 13.09 0.15
C VAL A 35 5.71 14.17 0.83
N GLN A 36 6.77 13.77 1.52
CA GLN A 36 7.66 14.72 2.23
C GLN A 36 8.81 15.19 1.34
N SER A 37 9.30 14.33 0.44
CA SER A 37 10.41 14.66 -0.47
C SER A 37 10.32 13.84 -1.75
N GLY A 38 10.59 14.45 -2.89
CA GLY A 38 10.50 13.84 -4.21
C GLY A 38 9.08 13.88 -4.76
N THR A 39 8.81 13.00 -5.72
CA THR A 39 7.52 12.88 -6.41
C THR A 39 7.02 11.46 -6.33
N LYS A 40 5.73 11.29 -6.10
CA LYS A 40 5.03 10.00 -6.21
C LYS A 40 4.06 10.04 -7.38
N ILE A 41 4.14 9.05 -8.27
CA ILE A 41 3.15 8.81 -9.31
C ILE A 41 2.44 7.50 -8.98
N VAL A 42 1.12 7.52 -8.98
CA VAL A 42 0.30 6.33 -8.74
C VAL A 42 -0.65 6.17 -9.91
N MET A 43 -0.61 5.01 -10.55
CA MET A 43 -1.46 4.68 -11.67
C MET A 43 -2.39 3.53 -11.29
N ALA A 44 -3.67 3.68 -11.62
CA ALA A 44 -4.68 2.64 -11.51
C ALA A 44 -5.65 2.76 -12.68
N ASP A 45 -5.84 1.70 -13.42
CA ASP A 45 -6.59 1.69 -14.69
C ASP A 45 -6.04 2.81 -15.62
N ASP A 46 -6.91 3.70 -16.10
CA ASP A 46 -6.55 4.81 -17.01
C ASP A 46 -6.25 6.13 -16.27
N LYS A 47 -6.16 6.11 -14.92
CA LYS A 47 -5.93 7.31 -14.12
C LYS A 47 -4.53 7.32 -13.54
N ALA A 48 -3.87 8.46 -13.67
CA ALA A 48 -2.60 8.76 -13.03
C ALA A 48 -2.79 9.87 -11.99
N LEU A 49 -2.30 9.65 -10.79
CA LEU A 49 -2.20 10.64 -9.72
C LEU A 49 -0.73 10.98 -9.52
N ARG A 50 -0.38 12.27 -9.66
CA ARG A 50 0.94 12.79 -9.37
C ARG A 50 0.90 13.63 -8.09
N LEU A 51 1.76 13.30 -7.14
CA LEU A 51 1.88 13.96 -5.85
C LEU A 51 3.32 14.46 -5.70
N GLU A 52 3.48 15.76 -5.57
CA GLU A 52 4.76 16.43 -5.28
C GLU A 52 5.00 16.51 -3.77
N ALA A 53 6.21 16.93 -3.37
CA ALA A 53 6.53 17.18 -1.97
C ALA A 53 5.54 18.18 -1.36
N GLY A 54 5.02 17.86 -0.19
CA GLY A 54 3.95 18.58 0.51
C GLY A 54 2.54 18.07 0.21
N ALA A 55 2.34 17.35 -0.91
CA ALA A 55 1.02 16.89 -1.31
C ALA A 55 0.53 15.70 -0.47
N TYR A 56 -0.78 15.65 -0.27
CA TYR A 56 -1.50 14.57 0.40
C TYR A 56 -2.28 13.73 -0.60
N GLY A 57 -2.52 12.47 -0.25
CA GLY A 57 -3.30 11.57 -1.08
C GLY A 57 -3.85 10.38 -0.33
N LEU A 58 -4.81 9.73 -0.97
CA LEU A 58 -5.45 8.49 -0.54
C LEU A 58 -5.13 7.40 -1.55
N LEU A 59 -4.54 6.30 -1.09
CA LEU A 59 -4.33 5.10 -1.89
C LEU A 59 -5.31 4.03 -1.44
N PRO A 60 -6.05 3.43 -2.38
CA PRO A 60 -7.03 2.39 -2.06
C PRO A 60 -6.37 1.07 -1.65
N ASP A 61 -7.17 0.22 -1.02
CA ASP A 61 -6.89 -1.18 -0.74
C ASP A 61 -7.42 -2.11 -1.85
N TYR A 62 -6.94 -3.34 -1.85
CA TYR A 62 -7.40 -4.45 -2.72
C TYR A 62 -7.49 -4.13 -4.21
N ARG A 63 -6.69 -3.14 -4.66
CA ARG A 63 -6.55 -2.79 -6.08
C ARG A 63 -5.08 -2.85 -6.47
N PRO A 64 -4.75 -3.50 -7.59
CA PRO A 64 -3.41 -3.43 -8.15
C PRO A 64 -3.09 -1.99 -8.57
N LEU A 65 -2.05 -1.41 -7.99
CA LEU A 65 -1.55 -0.08 -8.29
C LEU A 65 -0.16 -0.18 -8.92
N THR A 66 0.12 0.64 -9.91
CA THR A 66 1.49 0.90 -10.35
C THR A 66 1.97 2.17 -9.68
N MET A 67 3.07 2.09 -8.94
CA MET A 67 3.61 3.21 -8.18
C MET A 67 5.03 3.51 -8.60
N GLU A 68 5.30 4.75 -8.94
CA GLU A 68 6.64 5.24 -9.19
C GLU A 68 7.04 6.27 -8.13
N ASN A 69 8.20 6.07 -7.53
CA ASN A 69 8.78 7.00 -6.58
C ASN A 69 10.04 7.62 -7.21
N ILE A 70 10.06 8.94 -7.30
CA ILE A 70 11.13 9.72 -7.94
C ILE A 70 11.82 10.55 -6.86
N PRO A 71 13.04 10.19 -6.45
CA PRO A 71 13.81 10.99 -5.51
C PRO A 71 14.18 12.36 -6.10
N LYS A 72 14.23 13.38 -5.25
CA LYS A 72 14.76 14.71 -5.62
C LYS A 72 16.24 14.75 -5.20
N THR A 73 17.14 14.79 -6.18
CA THR A 73 18.59 14.85 -5.93
C THR A 73 18.96 16.15 -5.20
N PRO A 74 19.81 16.13 -4.15
CA PRO A 74 20.45 14.94 -3.53
C PRO A 74 19.59 14.22 -2.47
N GLN A 75 18.37 14.62 -2.27
CA GLN A 75 17.47 14.09 -1.24
C GLN A 75 16.81 12.78 -1.69
N LYS A 76 16.68 11.85 -0.76
CA LYS A 76 15.92 10.62 -0.98
C LYS A 76 14.43 10.94 -1.09
N TYR A 77 13.71 10.08 -1.82
CA TYR A 77 12.25 10.08 -1.76
C TYR A 77 11.78 9.70 -0.36
N GLN A 78 10.81 10.44 0.17
CA GLN A 78 10.18 10.17 1.47
C GLN A 78 8.67 10.39 1.40
N THR A 79 7.92 9.47 1.97
CA THR A 79 6.47 9.56 2.14
C THR A 79 6.06 9.01 3.50
N LEU A 80 5.27 9.75 4.24
CA LEU A 80 4.52 9.23 5.38
C LEU A 80 3.29 8.51 4.86
N ALA A 81 3.02 7.32 5.37
CA ALA A 81 1.83 6.55 5.07
C ALA A 81 1.17 6.08 6.38
N LEU A 82 -0.11 6.35 6.51
CA LEU A 82 -0.95 5.94 7.62
C LEU A 82 -1.99 4.96 7.09
N PRO A 83 -1.85 3.65 7.34
CA PRO A 83 -2.89 2.70 7.02
C PRO A 83 -4.11 2.94 7.91
N VAL A 84 -5.29 2.98 7.35
CA VAL A 84 -6.52 3.24 8.10
C VAL A 84 -7.55 2.16 7.77
N PRO A 85 -8.20 1.53 8.78
CA PRO A 85 -9.23 0.52 8.52
C PRO A 85 -10.37 1.06 7.65
N ARG A 86 -10.75 0.31 6.62
CA ARG A 86 -11.80 0.71 5.66
C ARG A 86 -13.12 1.08 6.35
N GLN A 87 -13.48 0.38 7.41
CA GLN A 87 -14.71 0.63 8.16
C GLN A 87 -14.81 2.07 8.69
N LEU A 88 -13.66 2.72 8.97
CA LEU A 88 -13.66 4.11 9.42
C LEU A 88 -14.02 5.09 8.30
N PHE A 89 -13.70 4.76 7.04
CA PHE A 89 -14.13 5.56 5.90
C PHE A 89 -15.65 5.47 5.72
N GLU A 90 -16.22 4.28 5.84
CA GLU A 90 -17.66 4.09 5.76
C GLU A 90 -18.40 4.88 6.87
N GLU A 91 -17.88 4.79 8.10
CA GLU A 91 -18.45 5.54 9.24
C GLU A 91 -18.31 7.05 9.05
N ALA A 92 -17.18 7.55 8.56
CA ALA A 92 -16.98 8.97 8.28
C ALA A 92 -17.97 9.47 7.21
N TYR A 93 -18.15 8.70 6.13
CA TYR A 93 -19.05 9.08 5.04
C TYR A 93 -20.53 9.06 5.44
N ILE A 94 -20.93 8.13 6.28
CA ILE A 94 -22.29 8.13 6.87
C ILE A 94 -22.52 9.42 7.69
N ARG A 95 -21.52 9.85 8.48
CA ARG A 95 -21.62 11.09 9.28
C ARG A 95 -21.65 12.36 8.43
N MET A 96 -20.94 12.34 7.28
CA MET A 96 -20.95 13.46 6.34
C MET A 96 -22.27 13.59 5.56
N GLY A 97 -23.04 12.52 5.44
CA GLY A 97 -24.36 12.50 4.79
C GLY A 97 -24.26 12.53 3.26
N SER A 98 -24.01 13.68 2.66
CA SER A 98 -24.04 13.86 1.20
C SER A 98 -22.64 13.91 0.59
N ILE A 99 -21.96 12.78 0.54
CA ILE A 99 -20.67 12.66 -0.17
C ILE A 99 -20.82 11.75 -1.39
N ALA A 100 -20.30 12.18 -2.55
CA ALA A 100 -20.27 11.37 -3.75
C ALA A 100 -19.14 10.34 -3.64
N VAL A 101 -19.47 9.11 -3.26
CA VAL A 101 -18.51 8.01 -3.17
C VAL A 101 -18.30 7.40 -4.56
N PRO A 102 -17.07 7.37 -5.09
CA PRO A 102 -16.77 6.75 -6.37
C PRO A 102 -17.18 5.28 -6.41
N SER A 103 -17.72 4.82 -7.54
CA SER A 103 -18.15 3.42 -7.73
C SER A 103 -16.98 2.42 -7.71
N ARG A 104 -15.75 2.90 -7.88
CA ARG A 104 -14.51 2.10 -7.83
C ARG A 104 -13.47 2.79 -6.96
N PRO A 105 -12.67 2.04 -6.19
CA PRO A 105 -11.58 2.61 -5.42
C PRO A 105 -10.43 2.99 -6.38
N VAL A 106 -10.13 4.28 -6.47
CA VAL A 106 -9.03 4.85 -7.25
C VAL A 106 -8.15 5.72 -6.37
N PRO A 107 -6.85 5.88 -6.70
CA PRO A 107 -6.00 6.84 -6.01
C PRO A 107 -6.56 8.26 -6.17
N ALA A 108 -6.54 9.05 -5.11
CA ALA A 108 -7.03 10.42 -5.11
C ALA A 108 -6.08 11.35 -4.35
N GLY A 109 -5.86 12.56 -4.89
CA GLY A 109 -5.16 13.63 -4.20
C GLY A 109 -6.13 14.36 -3.28
N ALA A 110 -5.64 14.78 -2.12
CA ALA A 110 -6.34 15.73 -1.27
C ALA A 110 -5.74 17.13 -1.51
N SER A 111 -6.54 18.00 -2.11
CA SER A 111 -6.15 19.38 -2.40
C SER A 111 -6.49 20.27 -1.21
N ASP A 112 -5.69 21.32 -1.03
CA ASP A 112 -5.98 22.45 -0.13
C ASP A 112 -6.37 22.05 1.30
N LEU A 113 -5.67 21.03 1.85
CA LEU A 113 -5.87 20.68 3.26
C LEU A 113 -5.45 21.86 4.13
N PRO A 114 -6.33 22.36 5.03
CA PRO A 114 -6.01 23.44 5.94
C PRO A 114 -4.93 23.00 6.95
N GLU A 115 -4.32 23.98 7.62
CA GLU A 115 -3.24 23.75 8.58
C GLU A 115 -3.67 22.78 9.71
N GLU A 116 -4.92 22.88 10.15
CA GLU A 116 -5.49 22.00 11.17
C GLU A 116 -5.50 20.52 10.72
N ALA A 117 -5.86 20.27 9.46
CA ALA A 117 -5.86 18.92 8.89
C ALA A 117 -4.44 18.37 8.72
N ALA A 118 -3.50 19.22 8.31
CA ALA A 118 -2.08 18.88 8.22
C ALA A 118 -1.51 18.56 9.60
N ALA A 119 -1.79 19.39 10.61
CA ALA A 119 -1.38 19.16 11.99
C ALA A 119 -1.98 17.87 12.56
N LEU A 120 -3.24 17.57 12.24
CA LEU A 120 -3.90 16.33 12.66
C LEU A 120 -3.26 15.12 11.99
N PHE A 121 -2.92 15.18 10.69
CA PHE A 121 -2.21 14.10 10.00
C PHE A 121 -0.86 13.85 10.67
N ASP A 122 -0.08 14.89 10.92
CA ASP A 122 1.21 14.81 11.58
C ASP A 122 1.07 14.22 12.99
N TYR A 123 0.07 14.67 13.75
CA TYR A 123 -0.25 14.10 15.07
C TYR A 123 -0.54 12.60 15.00
N CYS A 124 -1.40 12.18 14.07
CA CYS A 124 -1.74 10.77 13.89
C CYS A 124 -0.52 9.94 13.42
N CYS A 125 0.40 10.56 12.72
CA CYS A 125 1.64 9.94 12.26
C CYS A 125 2.76 9.94 13.31
N GLN A 126 2.66 10.62 14.45
CA GLN A 126 3.68 10.56 15.50
C GLN A 126 3.61 9.21 16.26
N PRO A 127 4.75 8.54 16.48
CA PRO A 127 4.78 7.28 17.23
C PRO A 127 4.17 7.43 18.62
N GLY A 128 3.24 6.57 18.94
CA GLY A 128 2.61 6.52 20.27
C GLY A 128 1.45 7.48 20.48
N ASN A 129 1.23 8.49 19.66
CA ASN A 129 0.13 9.44 19.89
C ASN A 129 -1.25 8.76 19.88
N LEU A 130 -1.53 7.96 18.85
CA LEU A 130 -2.81 7.25 18.78
C LEU A 130 -2.90 6.11 19.81
N THR A 131 -1.80 5.40 20.08
CA THR A 131 -1.81 4.25 21.00
C THR A 131 -1.93 4.63 22.48
N ARG A 132 -1.62 5.89 22.84
CA ARG A 132 -1.79 6.43 24.20
C ARG A 132 -3.20 6.91 24.47
N LEU A 133 -4.02 7.08 23.44
CA LEU A 133 -5.41 7.54 23.56
C LEU A 133 -6.34 6.36 23.89
N PRO A 134 -7.43 6.62 24.63
CA PRO A 134 -8.55 5.67 24.65
C PRO A 134 -9.00 5.36 23.23
N GLY A 135 -9.33 4.09 22.93
CA GLY A 135 -9.67 3.64 21.59
C GLY A 135 -10.74 4.48 20.89
N ALA A 136 -11.77 4.90 21.64
CA ALA A 136 -12.83 5.77 21.12
C ALA A 136 -12.29 7.15 20.65
N ILE A 137 -11.31 7.70 21.36
CA ILE A 137 -10.67 8.99 21.00
C ILE A 137 -9.76 8.81 19.80
N ALA A 138 -8.93 7.74 19.77
CA ALA A 138 -8.09 7.44 18.62
C ALA A 138 -8.94 7.26 17.35
N LYS A 139 -10.04 6.53 17.45
CA LYS A 139 -11.02 6.35 16.37
C LYS A 139 -11.62 7.67 15.91
N ALA A 140 -12.02 8.56 16.82
CA ALA A 140 -12.57 9.87 16.49
C ALA A 140 -11.56 10.74 15.73
N ARG A 141 -10.28 10.73 16.12
CA ARG A 141 -9.20 11.45 15.41
C ARG A 141 -9.01 10.95 13.98
N LEU A 142 -9.08 9.63 13.77
CA LEU A 142 -8.97 9.05 12.43
C LEU A 142 -10.19 9.38 11.55
N ILE A 143 -11.40 9.38 12.11
CA ILE A 143 -12.62 9.78 11.40
C ILE A 143 -12.56 11.26 11.02
N GLU A 144 -12.11 12.13 11.93
CA GLU A 144 -11.88 13.54 11.65
C GLU A 144 -10.89 13.72 10.48
N LEU A 145 -9.76 13.00 10.53
CA LEU A 145 -8.75 13.05 9.46
C LEU A 145 -9.31 12.58 8.11
N ILE A 146 -10.06 11.48 8.08
CA ILE A 146 -10.74 10.98 6.88
C ILE A 146 -11.69 12.04 6.32
N THR A 147 -12.42 12.73 7.20
CA THR A 147 -13.36 13.79 6.81
C THR A 147 -12.63 14.93 6.13
N TRP A 148 -11.49 15.39 6.64
CA TRP A 148 -10.65 16.39 6.00
C TRP A 148 -10.16 15.97 4.61
N PHE A 149 -9.67 14.73 4.48
CA PHE A 149 -9.26 14.20 3.18
C PHE A 149 -10.41 14.15 2.18
N ALA A 150 -11.59 13.75 2.62
CA ALA A 150 -12.78 13.68 1.78
C ALA A 150 -13.25 15.07 1.32
N LEU A 151 -13.22 16.07 2.21
CA LEU A 151 -13.50 17.47 1.87
C LEU A 151 -12.48 18.03 0.87
N GLY A 152 -11.21 17.61 0.96
CA GLY A 152 -10.16 17.92 -0.01
C GLY A 152 -10.25 17.12 -1.31
N GLY A 153 -11.31 16.32 -1.52
CA GLY A 153 -11.54 15.54 -2.75
C GLY A 153 -10.99 14.12 -2.75
N ALA A 154 -10.25 13.71 -1.70
CA ALA A 154 -9.74 12.34 -1.60
C ALA A 154 -10.77 11.41 -0.95
N VAL A 155 -11.67 10.88 -1.75
CA VAL A 155 -12.75 9.98 -1.33
C VAL A 155 -12.43 8.54 -1.71
N LEU A 156 -12.44 7.64 -0.72
CA LEU A 156 -12.26 6.21 -0.95
C LEU A 156 -13.50 5.64 -1.66
N GLY A 157 -13.29 5.08 -2.84
CA GLY A 157 -14.37 4.47 -3.60
C GLY A 157 -14.91 3.17 -2.97
N GLN A 158 -16.08 2.76 -3.44
CA GLN A 158 -16.72 1.51 -3.02
C GLN A 158 -15.81 0.32 -3.32
N CYS A 159 -15.63 -0.55 -2.33
CA CYS A 159 -15.01 -1.85 -2.54
C CYS A 159 -16.13 -2.88 -2.77
N GLN A 160 -15.99 -3.66 -3.83
CA GLN A 160 -16.75 -4.90 -3.91
C GLN A 160 -16.28 -5.82 -2.76
N SER A 161 -17.15 -6.73 -2.31
CA SER A 161 -16.76 -7.70 -1.28
C SER A 161 -15.38 -8.30 -1.59
N PRO A 162 -14.49 -8.46 -0.58
CA PRO A 162 -13.15 -8.98 -0.81
C PRO A 162 -13.20 -10.31 -1.56
N ARG A 163 -12.52 -10.39 -2.71
CA ARG A 163 -12.41 -11.63 -3.47
C ARG A 163 -11.65 -12.66 -2.67
N LEU A 164 -11.69 -13.91 -3.11
CA LEU A 164 -10.92 -14.97 -2.45
C LEU A 164 -9.41 -14.68 -2.49
N GLU A 165 -8.93 -14.14 -3.60
CA GLU A 165 -7.56 -13.64 -3.75
C GLU A 165 -7.19 -12.63 -2.65
N ASP A 166 -8.04 -11.64 -2.37
CA ASP A 166 -7.78 -10.59 -1.39
C ASP A 166 -7.68 -11.14 0.03
N ARG A 167 -8.60 -12.07 0.36
CA ARG A 167 -8.61 -12.77 1.65
C ARG A 167 -7.36 -13.64 1.83
N LEU A 168 -6.91 -14.30 0.75
CA LEU A 168 -5.69 -15.10 0.77
C LEU A 168 -4.45 -14.22 0.94
N ARG A 169 -4.38 -13.06 0.25
CA ARG A 169 -3.31 -12.08 0.43
C ARG A 169 -3.21 -11.61 1.88
N GLN A 170 -4.34 -11.21 2.47
CA GLN A 170 -4.38 -10.77 3.86
C GLN A 170 -3.90 -11.86 4.83
N MET A 171 -4.31 -13.10 4.61
CA MET A 171 -3.90 -14.24 5.43
C MET A 171 -2.37 -14.48 5.35
N ILE A 172 -1.79 -14.42 4.16
CA ILE A 172 -0.35 -14.56 3.94
C ILE A 172 0.41 -13.36 4.55
N GLU A 173 -0.09 -12.14 4.39
CA GLU A 173 0.55 -10.92 4.91
C GLU A 173 0.67 -10.91 6.43
N ASN A 174 -0.29 -11.50 7.14
CA ASN A 174 -0.26 -11.64 8.60
C ASN A 174 0.90 -12.54 9.08
N ASN A 175 1.33 -13.52 8.28
CA ASN A 175 2.49 -14.37 8.57
C ASN A 175 3.19 -14.80 7.27
N PRO A 176 3.96 -13.92 6.61
CA PRO A 176 4.54 -14.20 5.31
C PRO A 176 5.63 -15.27 5.34
N ALA A 177 6.31 -15.43 6.49
CA ALA A 177 7.36 -16.43 6.66
C ALA A 177 6.82 -17.85 6.91
N PHE A 178 5.53 -18.00 7.22
CA PHE A 178 4.94 -19.32 7.41
C PHE A 178 5.08 -20.18 6.14
N ASP A 179 5.28 -21.49 6.30
CA ASP A 179 5.35 -22.42 5.18
C ASP A 179 3.95 -22.66 4.57
N TRP A 180 3.53 -21.68 3.79
CA TRP A 180 2.23 -21.69 3.12
C TRP A 180 2.19 -22.71 2.00
N THR A 181 1.32 -23.70 2.14
CA THR A 181 0.96 -24.66 1.08
C THR A 181 -0.47 -24.43 0.62
N LEU A 182 -0.80 -24.88 -0.59
CA LEU A 182 -2.17 -24.86 -1.09
C LEU A 182 -3.12 -25.59 -0.12
N GLY A 183 -2.65 -26.70 0.48
CA GLY A 183 -3.42 -27.46 1.47
C GLY A 183 -3.70 -26.67 2.75
N HIS A 184 -2.72 -25.90 3.28
CA HIS A 184 -2.94 -25.02 4.42
C HIS A 184 -3.97 -23.95 4.08
N ALA A 185 -3.81 -23.26 2.95
CA ALA A 185 -4.74 -22.23 2.51
C ALA A 185 -6.16 -22.79 2.32
N ALA A 186 -6.30 -23.94 1.67
CA ALA A 186 -7.60 -24.56 1.43
C ALA A 186 -8.33 -24.90 2.75
N ARG A 187 -7.61 -25.46 3.73
CA ARG A 187 -8.18 -25.74 5.06
C ARG A 187 -8.65 -24.49 5.77
N SER A 188 -7.88 -23.39 5.71
CA SER A 188 -8.25 -22.11 6.33
C SER A 188 -9.54 -21.51 5.75
N PHE A 189 -9.88 -21.86 4.52
CA PHE A 189 -11.13 -21.47 3.86
C PHE A 189 -12.22 -22.54 3.89
N ASN A 190 -12.03 -23.63 4.62
CA ASN A 190 -12.95 -24.79 4.64
C ASN A 190 -13.25 -25.33 3.23
N MET A 191 -12.21 -25.44 2.39
CA MET A 191 -12.32 -25.91 1.00
C MET A 191 -11.34 -27.05 0.75
N SER A 192 -11.62 -27.86 -0.29
CA SER A 192 -10.61 -28.75 -0.86
C SER A 192 -9.59 -27.95 -1.70
N GLU A 193 -8.37 -28.47 -1.87
CA GLU A 193 -7.36 -27.86 -2.75
C GLU A 193 -7.85 -27.66 -4.18
N ALA A 194 -8.59 -28.64 -4.72
CA ALA A 194 -9.18 -28.55 -6.05
C ALA A 194 -10.20 -27.41 -6.16
N THR A 195 -11.02 -27.21 -5.12
CA THR A 195 -11.99 -26.12 -5.07
C THR A 195 -11.30 -24.75 -4.97
N LEU A 196 -10.28 -24.63 -4.11
CA LEU A 196 -9.49 -23.39 -3.97
C LEU A 196 -8.81 -23.04 -5.30
N ARG A 197 -8.13 -24.02 -5.92
CA ARG A 197 -7.46 -23.82 -7.22
C ARG A 197 -8.43 -23.35 -8.30
N ARG A 198 -9.60 -23.98 -8.41
CA ARG A 198 -10.63 -23.60 -9.40
C ARG A 198 -11.16 -22.19 -9.16
N LYS A 199 -11.42 -21.81 -7.90
CA LYS A 199 -11.91 -20.47 -7.56
C LYS A 199 -10.87 -19.38 -7.85
N LEU A 200 -9.60 -19.60 -7.51
CA LEU A 200 -8.52 -18.67 -7.83
C LEU A 200 -8.32 -18.53 -9.35
N ALA A 201 -8.40 -19.64 -10.09
CA ALA A 201 -8.34 -19.61 -11.55
C ALA A 201 -9.50 -18.81 -12.17
N ALA A 202 -10.70 -18.87 -11.60
CA ALA A 202 -11.84 -18.04 -12.01
C ALA A 202 -11.60 -16.53 -11.73
N GLU A 203 -10.73 -16.20 -10.78
CA GLU A 203 -10.25 -14.84 -10.51
C GLU A 203 -8.99 -14.47 -11.33
N SER A 204 -8.61 -15.33 -12.31
CA SER A 204 -7.43 -15.16 -13.17
C SER A 204 -6.10 -15.12 -12.43
N THR A 205 -5.98 -15.88 -11.34
CA THR A 205 -4.77 -15.95 -10.50
C THR A 205 -4.53 -17.36 -9.97
N GLY A 206 -3.39 -17.57 -9.31
CA GLY A 206 -3.02 -18.85 -8.70
C GLY A 206 -2.38 -18.67 -7.31
N PHE A 207 -2.45 -19.73 -6.50
CA PHE A 207 -1.90 -19.73 -5.13
C PHE A 207 -0.42 -19.32 -5.10
N SER A 208 0.42 -19.90 -5.96
CA SER A 208 1.87 -19.61 -5.96
C SER A 208 2.18 -18.18 -6.39
N GLU A 209 1.38 -17.62 -7.31
CA GLU A 209 1.49 -16.23 -7.73
C GLU A 209 1.13 -15.30 -6.57
N ILE A 210 -0.01 -15.52 -5.90
CA ILE A 210 -0.44 -14.73 -4.76
C ILE A 210 0.59 -14.79 -3.63
N LEU A 211 1.10 -15.97 -3.32
CA LEU A 211 2.12 -16.16 -2.27
C LEU A 211 3.39 -15.37 -2.59
N SER A 212 3.92 -15.52 -3.81
CA SER A 212 5.13 -14.82 -4.24
C SER A 212 4.93 -13.30 -4.25
N ASP A 213 3.83 -12.82 -4.84
CA ASP A 213 3.51 -11.39 -4.91
C ASP A 213 3.37 -10.78 -3.51
N THR A 214 2.66 -11.45 -2.59
CA THR A 214 2.45 -10.95 -1.22
C THR A 214 3.77 -10.88 -0.46
N ARG A 215 4.61 -11.91 -0.55
CA ARG A 215 5.95 -11.93 0.06
C ARG A 215 6.83 -10.81 -0.50
N MET A 216 6.83 -10.58 -1.81
CA MET A 216 7.62 -9.51 -2.44
C MET A 216 7.11 -8.12 -2.08
N ASN A 217 5.79 -7.91 -2.02
CA ASN A 217 5.20 -6.64 -1.58
C ASN A 217 5.58 -6.34 -0.11
N ARG A 218 5.52 -7.35 0.76
CA ARG A 218 5.96 -7.24 2.15
C ARG A 218 7.45 -6.91 2.25
N ALA A 219 8.28 -7.59 1.46
CA ALA A 219 9.73 -7.32 1.39
C ALA A 219 10.02 -5.87 0.96
N LEU A 220 9.34 -5.37 -0.06
CA LEU A 220 9.46 -3.97 -0.50
C LEU A 220 9.14 -3.01 0.65
N GLY A 221 8.05 -3.24 1.37
CA GLY A 221 7.67 -2.47 2.55
C GLY A 221 8.79 -2.47 3.60
N LEU A 222 9.34 -3.62 3.97
CA LEU A 222 10.44 -3.74 4.94
C LEU A 222 11.70 -3.00 4.47
N ILE A 223 12.06 -3.11 3.19
CA ILE A 223 13.23 -2.42 2.61
C ILE A 223 13.08 -0.90 2.70
N GLN A 224 11.88 -0.39 2.47
CA GLN A 224 11.59 1.04 2.43
C GLN A 224 11.38 1.65 3.82
N THR A 225 10.92 0.87 4.80
CA THR A 225 10.51 1.39 6.12
C THR A 225 11.45 1.03 7.26
N THR A 226 12.39 0.08 7.04
CA THR A 226 13.32 -0.39 8.07
C THR A 226 14.77 -0.32 7.62
N THR A 227 15.68 -0.52 8.57
CA THR A 227 17.13 -0.67 8.32
C THR A 227 17.59 -2.13 8.40
N LEU A 228 16.67 -3.09 8.43
CA LEU A 228 16.99 -4.52 8.53
C LEU A 228 17.97 -4.94 7.43
N PRO A 229 18.98 -5.77 7.76
CA PRO A 229 19.85 -6.39 6.75
C PRO A 229 19.03 -7.14 5.69
N MET A 230 19.48 -7.18 4.43
CA MET A 230 18.74 -7.87 3.36
C MET A 230 18.54 -9.36 3.63
N ALA A 231 19.48 -10.01 4.33
CA ALA A 231 19.32 -11.39 4.77
C ALA A 231 18.16 -11.55 5.77
N GLN A 232 18.02 -10.60 6.69
CA GLN A 232 16.90 -10.61 7.64
C GLN A 232 15.57 -10.34 6.93
N VAL A 233 15.54 -9.40 5.98
CA VAL A 233 14.33 -9.17 5.16
C VAL A 233 13.92 -10.44 4.43
N ALA A 234 14.89 -11.19 3.86
CA ALA A 234 14.59 -12.46 3.18
C ALA A 234 13.90 -13.45 4.14
N LEU A 235 14.44 -13.64 5.34
CA LEU A 235 13.86 -14.53 6.36
C LEU A 235 12.46 -14.10 6.79
N GLU A 236 12.25 -12.80 7.05
CA GLU A 236 10.95 -12.22 7.44
C GLU A 236 9.84 -12.47 6.42
N VAL A 237 10.22 -12.68 5.15
CA VAL A 237 9.24 -12.96 4.08
C VAL A 237 9.29 -14.40 3.59
N GLY A 238 9.94 -15.31 4.32
CA GLY A 238 9.92 -16.76 4.09
C GLY A 238 10.85 -17.23 2.99
N TYR A 239 12.04 -16.60 2.85
CA TYR A 239 13.13 -17.08 1.99
C TYR A 239 14.34 -17.44 2.82
N ASP A 240 14.76 -18.70 2.79
CA ASP A 240 15.95 -19.19 3.50
C ASP A 240 17.25 -18.71 2.82
N SER A 241 17.21 -18.43 1.51
CA SER A 241 18.36 -17.98 0.74
C SER A 241 18.23 -16.50 0.35
N PRO A 242 19.13 -15.62 0.85
CA PRO A 242 19.17 -14.22 0.43
C PRO A 242 19.39 -14.04 -1.08
N SER A 243 20.09 -14.97 -1.72
CA SER A 243 20.31 -14.93 -3.18
C SER A 243 19.04 -15.25 -3.96
N GLN A 244 18.27 -16.26 -3.54
CA GLN A 244 16.98 -16.57 -4.14
C GLN A 244 16.00 -15.40 -3.94
N PHE A 245 15.96 -14.83 -2.73
CA PHE A 245 15.18 -13.63 -2.43
C PHE A 245 15.52 -12.49 -3.40
N ALA A 246 16.81 -12.14 -3.53
CA ALA A 246 17.25 -11.05 -4.40
C ALA A 246 16.90 -11.29 -5.88
N ALA A 247 17.02 -12.54 -6.36
CA ALA A 247 16.64 -12.92 -7.71
C ALA A 247 15.13 -12.74 -7.94
N ARG A 248 14.29 -13.25 -7.01
CA ARG A 248 12.83 -13.09 -7.09
C ARG A 248 12.37 -11.65 -6.97
N PHE A 249 13.03 -10.87 -6.11
CA PHE A 249 12.74 -9.44 -5.98
C PHE A 249 13.07 -8.68 -7.29
N LYS A 250 14.23 -8.96 -7.90
CA LYS A 250 14.61 -8.38 -9.18
C LYS A 250 13.68 -8.81 -10.31
N GLU A 251 13.30 -10.09 -10.37
CA GLU A 251 12.31 -10.61 -11.33
C GLU A 251 10.98 -9.86 -11.20
N ARG A 252 10.52 -9.64 -9.96
CA ARG A 252 9.22 -9.02 -9.68
C ARG A 252 9.20 -7.52 -9.91
N PHE A 253 10.27 -6.80 -9.56
CA PHE A 253 10.30 -5.34 -9.55
C PHE A 253 11.30 -4.72 -10.53
N GLY A 254 12.06 -5.52 -11.25
CA GLY A 254 13.05 -5.04 -12.22
C GLY A 254 14.31 -4.42 -11.61
N VAL A 255 14.38 -4.29 -10.28
CA VAL A 255 15.47 -3.64 -9.54
C VAL A 255 15.97 -4.50 -8.40
N ASN A 256 17.24 -4.38 -8.04
CA ASN A 256 17.77 -5.07 -6.86
C ASN A 256 17.22 -4.45 -5.56
N PRO A 257 17.00 -5.25 -4.50
CA PRO A 257 16.51 -4.73 -3.22
C PRO A 257 17.44 -3.64 -2.63
N ARG A 258 18.77 -3.77 -2.83
CA ARG A 258 19.73 -2.76 -2.38
C ARG A 258 19.57 -1.41 -3.09
N HIS A 259 19.25 -1.43 -4.39
CA HIS A 259 19.01 -0.20 -5.17
C HIS A 259 17.83 0.60 -4.61
N VAL A 260 16.74 -0.06 -4.23
CA VAL A 260 15.60 0.60 -3.60
C VAL A 260 16.02 1.38 -2.36
N ARG A 261 16.92 0.83 -1.55
CA ARG A 261 17.39 1.46 -0.30
C ARG A 261 18.43 2.56 -0.53
N SER A 262 19.41 2.34 -1.39
CA SER A 262 20.60 3.19 -1.52
C SER A 262 20.61 4.11 -2.74
N GLY A 263 19.93 3.73 -3.82
CA GLY A 263 19.97 4.46 -5.09
C GLY A 263 21.25 4.28 -5.88
N SER A 264 22.07 3.25 -5.60
CA SER A 264 23.43 3.10 -6.11
C SER A 264 23.58 2.45 -7.49
N GLU A 265 22.49 2.04 -8.16
CA GLU A 265 22.54 1.42 -9.49
C GLU A 265 21.90 2.32 -10.56
N ARG A 266 22.51 2.36 -11.77
CA ARG A 266 21.87 2.96 -12.95
C ARG A 266 20.61 2.17 -13.29
N PHE A 267 19.52 2.88 -13.46
CA PHE A 267 18.25 2.32 -13.92
C PHE A 267 18.40 1.87 -15.38
N GLU A 268 18.52 0.59 -15.64
CA GLU A 268 18.29 0.06 -16.97
C GLU A 268 16.78 0.09 -17.24
N ARG A 269 16.35 0.90 -18.19
CA ARG A 269 14.95 1.00 -18.63
C ARG A 269 14.48 -0.37 -19.10
N ILE A 270 13.64 -1.02 -18.31
CA ILE A 270 12.83 -2.13 -18.78
C ILE A 270 11.52 -1.51 -19.26
N GLY A 271 11.35 -1.40 -20.57
CA GLY A 271 10.07 -1.14 -21.23
C GLY A 271 9.88 0.25 -21.80
N ALA A 272 10.33 0.46 -23.03
CA ALA A 272 9.95 1.58 -23.91
C ALA A 272 8.42 1.63 -24.22
N GLU A 273 7.64 0.63 -23.78
CA GLU A 273 6.20 0.54 -24.07
C GLU A 273 5.31 1.34 -23.14
N VAL A 274 5.81 1.81 -21.99
CA VAL A 274 5.01 2.58 -21.01
C VAL A 274 5.11 4.09 -21.26
N GLU A 275 6.14 4.58 -21.95
CA GLU A 275 6.29 6.01 -22.26
C GLU A 275 5.21 6.54 -23.24
N HIS A 276 4.66 5.68 -24.11
CA HIS A 276 3.63 6.10 -25.08
C HIS A 276 2.22 6.18 -24.49
N ARG A 277 1.93 5.47 -23.39
CA ARG A 277 0.61 5.55 -22.74
C ARG A 277 0.51 6.60 -21.64
N GLY A 278 1.63 6.99 -21.04
CA GLY A 278 1.66 7.99 -19.97
C GLY A 278 1.79 9.43 -20.48
N ALA A 279 2.40 9.64 -21.63
CA ALA A 279 2.57 10.98 -22.22
C ALA A 279 1.26 11.56 -22.78
N ASP A 280 0.40 10.73 -23.34
CA ASP A 280 -0.90 11.16 -23.88
C ASP A 280 -1.97 11.46 -22.78
N ALA A 281 -1.76 10.97 -21.55
CA ALA A 281 -2.64 11.25 -20.42
C ALA A 281 -2.29 12.54 -19.65
N LEU A 282 -1.19 13.22 -20.00
CA LEU A 282 -0.69 14.43 -19.33
C LEU A 282 -0.62 15.67 -20.25
N ALA A 283 -1.18 15.61 -21.44
CA ALA A 283 -1.37 16.80 -22.27
C ALA A 283 -2.62 17.59 -21.83
N PRO A 284 -2.57 18.92 -21.80
CA PRO A 284 -3.60 19.79 -21.22
C PRO A 284 -4.93 19.74 -21.93
#